data_dfa4aa821bbfc45624ef57667448968d
#
_entry.id   dfa4aa821bbfc45624ef57667448968d
#
_cell.length_a   1.000
_cell.length_b   1.000
_cell.length_c   1.000
_cell.angle_alpha   90.00
_cell.angle_beta   90.00
_cell.angle_gamma   90.00
#
_symmetry.space_group_name_H-M   'P 1'
#
loop_
_entity.id
_entity.type
_entity.pdbx_description
1 polymer ?
#
loop_
_entity_poly.entity_id
_entity_poly.type
_entity_poly.pdbx_seq_one_letter_code
_entity_poly.pdbx_strand_id
1 'polypeptide(L)'
;AIWKQLRALEALGLEIESVKGFGYRPPDSFELLSKATILNHIAESHGDLPCELEIFQSIDSTNRYARERAEAEAISGTVVLAENQTAGRGRLGKTWVSPFAANLYMSIVWNFDQGAESLQGLSLAVGVGVRRTLVELGLQDVQLKWPNDIYIGGKKLGGILLEMIGDPNGRCTVIIGIGLNVAMPSLA
;
A
#
# COMPACT_ATOMS: atom_id res chain seq x y z
N ALA A 1 -24.77 -7.82 19.98
CA ALA A 1 -24.22 -7.81 18.63
C ALA A 1 -23.31 -6.58 18.39
N ILE A 2 -23.79 -5.34 18.54
CA ILE A 2 -23.05 -4.08 18.24
C ILE A 2 -21.75 -3.97 19.06
N TRP A 3 -21.79 -4.25 20.37
CA TRP A 3 -20.62 -4.20 21.26
C TRP A 3 -19.46 -5.10 20.81
N LYS A 4 -19.77 -6.27 20.27
CA LYS A 4 -18.73 -7.19 19.75
C LYS A 4 -18.06 -6.61 18.49
N GLN A 5 -18.83 -5.95 17.64
CA GLN A 5 -18.32 -5.32 16.42
C GLN A 5 -17.47 -4.08 16.74
N LEU A 6 -17.92 -3.25 17.69
CA LEU A 6 -17.15 -2.09 18.15
C LEU A 6 -15.80 -2.51 18.73
N ARG A 7 -15.77 -3.51 19.62
CA ARG A 7 -14.50 -4.06 20.14
C ARG A 7 -13.60 -4.65 19.05
N ALA A 8 -14.17 -5.23 18.00
CA ALA A 8 -13.38 -5.72 16.89
C ALA A 8 -12.75 -4.56 16.10
N LEU A 9 -13.43 -3.45 15.94
CA LEU A 9 -12.90 -2.24 15.32
C LEU A 9 -11.84 -1.57 16.20
N GLU A 10 -12.07 -1.48 17.51
CA GLU A 10 -11.07 -1.01 18.47
C GLU A 10 -9.80 -1.88 18.47
N ALA A 11 -9.97 -3.20 18.37
CA ALA A 11 -8.85 -4.14 18.26
C ALA A 11 -8.05 -3.97 16.95
N LEU A 12 -8.64 -3.38 15.91
CA LEU A 12 -7.95 -2.97 14.69
C LEU A 12 -7.26 -1.59 14.81
N GLY A 13 -7.37 -0.94 15.98
CA GLY A 13 -6.74 0.36 16.24
C GLY A 13 -7.61 1.56 15.92
N LEU A 14 -8.92 1.38 15.68
CA LEU A 14 -9.86 2.49 15.49
C LEU A 14 -10.30 3.06 16.84
N GLU A 15 -10.02 4.33 17.07
CA GLU A 15 -10.54 5.07 18.21
C GLU A 15 -12.01 5.44 17.95
N ILE A 16 -12.93 4.71 18.59
CA ILE A 16 -14.38 4.97 18.46
C ILE A 16 -14.84 5.75 19.68
N GLU A 17 -15.28 6.98 19.45
CA GLU A 17 -15.83 7.82 20.52
C GLU A 17 -17.25 7.40 20.89
N SER A 18 -17.51 7.18 22.19
CA SER A 18 -18.86 6.96 22.70
C SER A 18 -19.50 8.31 23.04
N VAL A 19 -20.52 8.71 22.29
CA VAL A 19 -21.23 9.99 22.48
C VAL A 19 -22.55 9.73 23.21
N LYS A 20 -22.67 10.21 24.46
CA LYS A 20 -23.84 9.99 25.30
C LYS A 20 -25.11 10.49 24.61
N GLY A 21 -26.08 9.60 24.42
CA GLY A 21 -27.38 9.90 23.79
C GLY A 21 -27.39 9.86 22.26
N PHE A 22 -26.22 9.78 21.59
CA PHE A 22 -26.10 9.74 20.13
C PHE A 22 -25.48 8.44 19.57
N GLY A 23 -24.85 7.63 20.44
CA GLY A 23 -24.25 6.35 20.02
C GLY A 23 -22.73 6.43 19.90
N TYR A 24 -22.19 5.92 18.80
CA TYR A 24 -20.74 5.81 18.58
C TYR A 24 -20.34 6.60 17.34
N ARG A 25 -19.23 7.32 17.44
CA ARG A 25 -18.67 8.12 16.35
C ARG A 25 -17.31 7.54 15.94
N PRO A 26 -17.12 7.19 14.66
CA PRO A 26 -15.79 6.92 14.14
C PRO A 26 -14.95 8.19 14.08
N PRO A 27 -13.62 8.12 13.91
CA PRO A 27 -12.78 9.30 13.67
C PRO A 27 -13.28 10.11 12.46
N ASP A 28 -13.18 11.44 12.53
CA ASP A 28 -13.68 12.34 11.47
C ASP A 28 -12.99 12.13 10.12
N SER A 29 -11.80 11.55 10.10
CA SER A 29 -11.01 11.23 8.90
C SER A 29 -11.10 9.77 8.47
N PHE A 30 -12.13 9.03 8.92
CA PHE A 30 -12.26 7.62 8.61
C PHE A 30 -12.90 7.41 7.24
N GLU A 31 -12.11 6.98 6.28
CA GLU A 31 -12.55 6.60 4.95
C GLU A 31 -11.93 5.26 4.55
N LEU A 32 -12.74 4.34 4.05
CA LEU A 32 -12.28 3.06 3.55
C LEU A 32 -12.01 3.13 2.04
N LEU A 33 -11.07 2.31 1.58
CA LEU A 33 -10.76 2.15 0.17
C LEU A 33 -11.98 1.62 -0.59
N SER A 34 -12.40 2.33 -1.63
CA SER A 34 -13.50 1.96 -2.50
C SER A 34 -12.98 1.59 -3.88
N LYS A 35 -13.17 0.33 -4.27
CA LYS A 35 -12.77 -0.16 -5.61
C LYS A 35 -13.43 0.66 -6.72
N ALA A 36 -14.71 0.96 -6.59
CA ALA A 36 -15.46 1.72 -7.59
C ALA A 36 -14.89 3.15 -7.72
N THR A 37 -14.64 3.82 -6.59
CA THR A 37 -14.10 5.19 -6.58
C THR A 37 -12.70 5.23 -7.20
N ILE A 38 -11.84 4.27 -6.84
CA ILE A 38 -10.46 4.19 -7.38
C ILE A 38 -10.48 3.95 -8.89
N LEU A 39 -11.26 2.97 -9.36
CA LEU A 39 -11.33 2.66 -10.79
C LEU A 39 -11.94 3.81 -11.61
N ASN A 40 -12.95 4.51 -11.07
CA ASN A 40 -13.50 5.68 -11.73
C ASN A 40 -12.47 6.80 -11.88
N HIS A 41 -11.70 7.12 -10.84
CA HIS A 41 -10.64 8.12 -10.93
C HIS A 41 -9.51 7.72 -11.90
N ILE A 42 -9.17 6.44 -11.96
CA ILE A 42 -8.18 5.95 -12.95
C ILE A 42 -8.73 6.15 -14.37
N ALA A 43 -9.97 5.75 -14.63
CA ALA A 43 -10.59 5.90 -15.95
C ALA A 43 -10.71 7.36 -16.39
N GLU A 44 -11.08 8.27 -15.49
CA GLU A 44 -11.18 9.71 -15.76
C GLU A 44 -9.81 10.34 -16.07
N SER A 45 -8.74 9.90 -15.38
CA SER A 45 -7.41 10.52 -15.47
C SER A 45 -6.53 9.91 -16.55
N HIS A 46 -6.67 8.63 -16.82
CA HIS A 46 -5.74 7.85 -17.65
C HIS A 46 -6.41 6.93 -18.67
N GLY A 47 -7.74 6.95 -18.77
CA GLY A 47 -8.51 6.04 -19.61
C GLY A 47 -8.55 4.62 -19.06
N ASP A 48 -8.97 3.67 -19.88
CA ASP A 48 -9.07 2.26 -19.49
C ASP A 48 -7.67 1.62 -19.37
N LEU A 49 -7.09 1.67 -18.18
CA LEU A 49 -5.91 0.90 -17.88
C LEU A 49 -6.31 -0.55 -17.57
N PRO A 50 -5.68 -1.54 -18.23
CA PRO A 50 -5.91 -2.94 -17.90
C PRO A 50 -5.25 -3.24 -16.54
N CYS A 51 -6.01 -3.07 -15.46
CA CYS A 51 -5.56 -3.43 -14.13
C CYS A 51 -6.62 -4.26 -13.40
N GLU A 52 -6.18 -5.32 -12.76
CA GLU A 52 -7.00 -6.00 -11.76
C GLU A 52 -6.76 -5.34 -10.41
N LEU A 53 -7.83 -4.87 -9.77
CA LEU A 53 -7.75 -4.25 -8.45
C LEU A 53 -8.42 -5.16 -7.42
N GLU A 54 -7.67 -5.57 -6.42
CA GLU A 54 -8.15 -6.34 -5.26
C GLU A 54 -7.94 -5.52 -3.98
N ILE A 55 -8.98 -5.42 -3.14
CA ILE A 55 -8.94 -4.66 -1.88
C ILE A 55 -9.37 -5.56 -0.74
N PHE A 56 -8.55 -5.62 0.31
CA PHE A 56 -8.78 -6.42 1.51
C PHE A 56 -8.98 -5.51 2.73
N GLN A 57 -9.95 -5.85 3.58
CA GLN A 57 -10.08 -5.19 4.88
C GLN A 57 -8.91 -5.53 5.80
N SER A 58 -8.47 -6.80 5.80
CA SER A 58 -7.30 -7.25 6.52
C SER A 58 -6.67 -8.44 5.80
N ILE A 59 -5.36 -8.43 5.70
CA ILE A 59 -4.56 -9.49 5.11
C ILE A 59 -3.25 -9.62 5.90
N ASP A 60 -2.50 -10.68 5.72
CA ASP A 60 -1.17 -10.79 6.32
C ASP A 60 -0.18 -9.79 5.68
N SER A 61 -0.08 -9.79 4.35
CA SER A 61 0.76 -8.84 3.60
C SER A 61 0.30 -8.74 2.15
N THR A 62 0.13 -7.51 1.65
CA THR A 62 -0.19 -7.26 0.24
C THR A 62 0.90 -7.80 -0.69
N ASN A 63 2.18 -7.70 -0.31
CA ASN A 63 3.29 -8.28 -1.08
C ASN A 63 3.24 -9.80 -1.14
N ARG A 64 2.93 -10.45 -0.02
CA ARG A 64 2.83 -11.91 0.01
C ARG A 64 1.69 -12.39 -0.89
N TYR A 65 0.53 -11.80 -0.76
CA TYR A 65 -0.61 -12.13 -1.59
C TYR A 65 -0.35 -11.85 -3.08
N ALA A 66 0.22 -10.68 -3.41
CA ALA A 66 0.60 -10.34 -4.77
C ALA A 66 1.61 -11.36 -5.36
N ARG A 67 2.53 -11.88 -4.53
CA ARG A 67 3.44 -12.96 -4.92
C ARG A 67 2.68 -14.25 -5.24
N GLU A 68 1.75 -14.67 -4.39
CA GLU A 68 0.92 -15.86 -4.62
C GLU A 68 0.07 -15.71 -5.89
N ARG A 69 -0.46 -14.50 -6.15
CA ARG A 69 -1.15 -14.18 -7.40
C ARG A 69 -0.24 -14.28 -8.62
N ALA A 70 0.99 -13.77 -8.53
CA ALA A 70 1.97 -13.84 -9.60
C ALA A 70 2.39 -15.28 -9.92
N GLU A 71 2.55 -16.12 -8.91
CA GLU A 71 2.82 -17.56 -9.07
C GLU A 71 1.62 -18.30 -9.70
N ALA A 72 0.41 -17.79 -9.55
CA ALA A 72 -0.82 -18.24 -10.21
C ALA A 72 -1.12 -17.52 -11.54
N GLU A 73 -0.08 -17.00 -12.21
CA GLU A 73 -0.17 -16.33 -13.51
C GLU A 73 -1.03 -15.07 -13.54
N ALA A 74 -1.03 -14.27 -12.46
CA ALA A 74 -1.70 -12.97 -12.47
C ALA A 74 -1.18 -12.06 -13.60
N ILE A 75 -2.08 -11.28 -14.17
CA ILE A 75 -1.71 -10.34 -15.24
C ILE A 75 -0.80 -9.22 -14.71
N SER A 76 0.11 -8.76 -15.55
CA SER A 76 0.90 -7.56 -15.27
C SER A 76 0.00 -6.36 -15.09
N GLY A 77 0.18 -5.59 -14.01
CA GLY A 77 -0.72 -4.51 -13.62
C GLY A 77 -1.76 -4.91 -12.58
N THR A 78 -1.77 -6.17 -12.07
CA THR A 78 -2.60 -6.53 -10.91
C THR A 78 -2.16 -5.73 -9.68
N VAL A 79 -3.12 -5.05 -9.04
CA VAL A 79 -2.92 -4.20 -7.87
C VAL A 79 -3.64 -4.79 -6.66
N VAL A 80 -2.93 -4.94 -5.56
CA VAL A 80 -3.45 -5.42 -4.28
C VAL A 80 -3.35 -4.31 -3.26
N LEU A 81 -4.48 -3.95 -2.66
CA LEU A 81 -4.58 -2.97 -1.59
C LEU A 81 -5.11 -3.63 -0.31
N ALA A 82 -4.80 -3.07 0.83
CA ALA A 82 -5.38 -3.48 2.10
C ALA A 82 -5.57 -2.31 3.06
N GLU A 83 -6.61 -2.40 3.91
CA GLU A 83 -6.82 -1.46 5.01
C GLU A 83 -5.91 -1.76 6.21
N ASN A 84 -5.51 -3.03 6.36
CA ASN A 84 -4.65 -3.50 7.45
C ASN A 84 -3.77 -4.65 6.98
N GLN A 85 -2.54 -4.71 7.50
CA GLN A 85 -1.68 -5.88 7.36
C GLN A 85 -1.29 -6.42 8.74
N THR A 86 -1.59 -7.70 8.99
CA THR A 86 -1.25 -8.36 10.27
C THR A 86 0.23 -8.79 10.34
N ALA A 87 0.89 -8.92 9.18
CA ALA A 87 2.30 -9.29 9.05
C ALA A 87 2.98 -8.47 7.93
N GLY A 88 2.78 -7.13 7.95
CA GLY A 88 3.36 -6.22 6.98
C GLY A 88 4.88 -6.33 6.93
N ARG A 89 5.46 -6.28 5.73
CA ARG A 89 6.86 -6.61 5.45
C ARG A 89 7.64 -5.40 4.98
N GLY A 90 8.84 -5.26 5.53
CA GLY A 90 9.86 -4.34 5.06
C GLY A 90 11.12 -5.08 4.62
N ARG A 91 12.12 -4.34 4.15
CA ARG A 91 13.42 -4.92 3.74
C ARG A 91 14.14 -5.56 4.92
N LEU A 92 14.94 -6.59 4.60
CA LEU A 92 15.80 -7.31 5.56
C LEU A 92 15.01 -7.88 6.75
N GLY A 93 13.79 -8.37 6.49
CA GLY A 93 12.95 -8.99 7.51
C GLY A 93 12.32 -8.01 8.52
N LYS A 94 12.44 -6.70 8.32
CA LYS A 94 11.78 -5.71 9.18
C LYS A 94 10.27 -5.77 9.03
N THR A 95 9.56 -5.52 10.12
CA THR A 95 8.11 -5.38 10.11
C THR A 95 7.71 -4.00 9.59
N TRP A 96 6.65 -3.95 8.79
CA TRP A 96 5.95 -2.73 8.41
C TRP A 96 4.67 -2.64 9.24
N VAL A 97 4.60 -1.68 10.13
CA VAL A 97 3.43 -1.45 10.99
C VAL A 97 2.28 -0.94 10.14
N SER A 98 1.15 -1.61 10.19
CA SER A 98 0.04 -1.39 9.26
C SER A 98 -1.31 -1.27 10.00
N PRO A 99 -1.55 -0.18 10.77
CA PRO A 99 -2.83 0.05 11.42
C PRO A 99 -3.97 0.15 10.41
N PHE A 100 -5.18 -0.24 10.83
CA PHE A 100 -6.37 -0.28 9.98
C PHE A 100 -6.79 1.12 9.53
N ALA A 101 -7.12 1.26 8.24
CA ALA A 101 -7.66 2.47 7.61
C ALA A 101 -6.84 3.76 7.88
N ALA A 102 -5.55 3.64 8.19
CA ALA A 102 -4.70 4.77 8.52
C ALA A 102 -3.70 5.14 7.43
N ASN A 103 -3.33 4.19 6.60
CA ASN A 103 -2.21 4.31 5.68
C ASN A 103 -2.51 3.63 4.35
N LEU A 104 -1.67 3.85 3.34
CA LEU A 104 -1.74 3.12 2.08
C LEU A 104 -0.79 1.91 2.13
N TYR A 105 -1.34 0.73 1.89
CA TYR A 105 -0.60 -0.53 1.69
C TYR A 105 -0.96 -1.08 0.34
N MET A 106 -0.02 -1.00 -0.59
CA MET A 106 -0.23 -1.36 -1.99
C MET A 106 0.89 -2.29 -2.47
N SER A 107 0.52 -3.28 -3.26
CA SER A 107 1.46 -4.10 -4.02
C SER A 107 1.00 -4.25 -5.45
N ILE A 108 1.92 -4.12 -6.40
CA ILE A 108 1.68 -4.24 -7.83
C ILE A 108 2.46 -5.43 -8.37
N VAL A 109 1.81 -6.28 -9.14
CA VAL A 109 2.47 -7.35 -9.92
C VAL A 109 2.88 -6.76 -11.26
N TRP A 110 4.17 -6.86 -11.61
CA TRP A 110 4.66 -6.35 -12.88
C TRP A 110 5.62 -7.32 -13.55
N ASN A 111 5.31 -7.68 -14.80
CA ASN A 111 6.12 -8.61 -15.57
C ASN A 111 7.15 -7.85 -16.41
N PHE A 112 8.37 -8.36 -16.42
CA PHE A 112 9.49 -7.86 -17.23
C PHE A 112 10.01 -8.97 -18.13
N ASP A 113 10.27 -8.63 -19.40
CA ASP A 113 10.85 -9.54 -20.37
C ASP A 113 12.38 -9.68 -20.24
N GLN A 114 13.00 -8.84 -19.41
CA GLN A 114 14.42 -8.78 -19.15
C GLN A 114 14.74 -9.17 -17.71
N GLY A 115 15.93 -9.73 -17.48
CA GLY A 115 16.34 -10.22 -16.18
C GLY A 115 16.72 -9.12 -15.17
N ALA A 116 17.14 -9.57 -13.99
CA ALA A 116 17.38 -8.73 -12.80
C ALA A 116 18.36 -7.56 -13.01
N GLU A 117 19.32 -7.69 -13.95
CA GLU A 117 20.28 -6.62 -14.23
C GLU A 117 19.60 -5.37 -14.78
N SER A 118 18.55 -5.51 -15.58
CA SER A 118 17.77 -4.38 -16.12
C SER A 118 16.91 -3.68 -15.06
N LEU A 119 16.72 -4.32 -13.90
CA LEU A 119 15.94 -3.81 -12.79
C LEU A 119 16.77 -3.04 -11.76
N GLN A 120 18.07 -2.88 -12.01
CA GLN A 120 18.92 -2.02 -11.20
C GLN A 120 18.35 -0.59 -11.23
N GLY A 121 18.06 -0.04 -10.05
CA GLY A 121 17.43 1.27 -9.97
C GLY A 121 15.90 1.29 -10.03
N LEU A 122 15.21 0.16 -10.25
CA LEU A 122 13.73 0.12 -10.27
C LEU A 122 13.12 0.70 -8.98
N SER A 123 13.70 0.43 -7.82
CA SER A 123 13.25 1.02 -6.56
C SER A 123 13.31 2.55 -6.57
N LEU A 124 14.33 3.12 -7.22
CA LEU A 124 14.45 4.57 -7.37
C LEU A 124 13.44 5.11 -8.38
N ALA A 125 13.23 4.41 -9.49
CA ALA A 125 12.22 4.78 -10.49
C ALA A 125 10.81 4.79 -9.88
N VAL A 126 10.46 3.75 -9.13
CA VAL A 126 9.20 3.70 -8.36
C VAL A 126 9.14 4.84 -7.36
N GLY A 127 10.23 5.10 -6.63
CA GLY A 127 10.31 6.22 -5.68
C GLY A 127 10.08 7.57 -6.35
N VAL A 128 10.66 7.79 -7.53
CA VAL A 128 10.43 9.02 -8.33
C VAL A 128 8.97 9.14 -8.74
N GLY A 129 8.33 8.04 -9.18
CA GLY A 129 6.91 8.01 -9.50
C GLY A 129 6.05 8.41 -8.30
N VAL A 130 6.24 7.74 -7.16
CA VAL A 130 5.52 8.06 -5.93
C VAL A 130 5.75 9.51 -5.49
N ARG A 131 7.01 9.98 -5.53
CA ARG A 131 7.31 11.39 -5.20
C ARG A 131 6.55 12.36 -6.10
N ARG A 132 6.52 12.13 -7.40
CA ARG A 132 5.79 13.00 -8.35
C ARG A 132 4.31 13.06 -8.00
N THR A 133 3.67 11.92 -7.80
CA THR A 133 2.27 11.83 -7.39
C THR A 133 2.01 12.61 -6.10
N LEU A 134 2.87 12.44 -5.08
CA LEU A 134 2.71 13.16 -3.81
C LEU A 134 2.86 14.69 -3.98
N VAL A 135 3.76 15.14 -4.84
CA VAL A 135 3.92 16.58 -5.17
C VAL A 135 2.70 17.10 -5.92
N GLU A 136 2.15 16.36 -6.87
CA GLU A 136 0.92 16.70 -7.58
C GLU A 136 -0.29 16.79 -6.64
N LEU A 137 -0.32 15.98 -5.59
CA LEU A 137 -1.30 16.05 -4.50
C LEU A 137 -1.05 17.22 -3.51
N GLY A 138 -0.02 18.05 -3.75
CA GLY A 138 0.25 19.26 -2.98
C GLY A 138 1.26 19.10 -1.83
N LEU A 139 1.85 17.91 -1.62
CA LEU A 139 2.88 17.73 -0.61
C LEU A 139 4.20 18.38 -1.06
N GLN A 140 4.70 19.31 -0.25
CA GLN A 140 6.00 19.96 -0.48
C GLN A 140 7.13 19.17 0.20
N ASP A 141 8.37 19.36 -0.26
CA ASP A 141 9.59 18.81 0.36
C ASP A 141 9.64 17.28 0.49
N VAL A 142 8.95 16.56 -0.40
CA VAL A 142 9.06 15.10 -0.48
C VAL A 142 10.45 14.71 -1.00
N GLN A 143 11.19 13.95 -0.22
CA GLN A 143 12.56 13.54 -0.48
C GLN A 143 12.65 12.01 -0.62
N LEU A 144 13.58 11.56 -1.47
CA LEU A 144 13.91 10.14 -1.58
C LEU A 144 15.21 9.86 -0.84
N LYS A 145 15.18 8.85 0.02
CA LYS A 145 16.38 8.37 0.71
C LYS A 145 16.73 6.98 0.18
N TRP A 146 17.88 6.91 -0.45
CA TRP A 146 18.39 5.64 -0.97
C TRP A 146 18.48 4.57 0.14
N PRO A 147 18.13 3.32 -0.16
CA PRO A 147 17.77 2.82 -1.49
C PRO A 147 16.25 2.80 -1.77
N ASN A 148 15.37 3.02 -0.81
CA ASN A 148 13.94 2.69 -0.95
C ASN A 148 12.99 3.45 -0.03
N ASP A 149 13.43 4.51 0.61
CA ASP A 149 12.61 5.24 1.58
C ASP A 149 12.17 6.60 1.03
N ILE A 150 10.96 7.01 1.41
CA ILE A 150 10.36 8.31 1.11
C ILE A 150 10.26 9.09 2.41
N TYR A 151 10.69 10.33 2.40
CA TYR A 151 10.74 11.22 3.57
C TYR A 151 10.01 12.53 3.29
N ILE A 152 9.50 13.13 4.35
CA ILE A 152 8.98 14.50 4.37
C ILE A 152 9.30 15.12 5.74
N GLY A 153 9.80 16.36 5.76
CA GLY A 153 10.14 17.04 7.01
C GLY A 153 11.11 16.26 7.92
N GLY A 154 12.04 15.49 7.32
CA GLY A 154 12.99 14.65 8.07
C GLY A 154 12.40 13.36 8.65
N LYS A 155 11.11 13.09 8.46
CA LYS A 155 10.43 11.86 8.93
C LYS A 155 10.16 10.92 7.77
N LYS A 156 10.16 9.62 8.05
CA LYS A 156 9.84 8.59 7.06
C LYS A 156 8.34 8.61 6.75
N LEU A 157 8.00 9.03 5.53
CA LEU A 157 6.64 9.00 4.99
C LEU A 157 6.30 7.63 4.41
N GLY A 158 7.26 6.94 3.77
CA GLY A 158 6.97 5.69 3.11
C GLY A 158 8.19 4.82 2.85
N GLY A 159 7.92 3.65 2.31
CA GLY A 159 8.95 2.71 1.89
C GLY A 159 8.51 1.85 0.71
N ILE A 160 9.48 1.42 -0.07
CA ILE A 160 9.30 0.57 -1.24
C ILE A 160 9.97 -0.76 -0.99
N LEU A 161 9.27 -1.86 -1.26
CA LEU A 161 9.80 -3.22 -1.16
C LEU A 161 9.62 -3.93 -2.50
N LEU A 162 10.74 -4.25 -3.15
CA LEU A 162 10.73 -5.04 -4.37
C LEU A 162 11.07 -6.50 -4.05
N GLU A 163 10.26 -7.41 -4.56
CA GLU A 163 10.50 -8.85 -4.49
C GLU A 163 10.37 -9.42 -5.90
N MET A 164 11.34 -10.22 -6.33
CA MET A 164 11.37 -10.80 -7.67
C MET A 164 11.06 -12.30 -7.64
N ILE A 165 10.37 -12.76 -8.67
CA ILE A 165 10.06 -14.16 -8.94
C ILE A 165 10.46 -14.46 -10.37
N GLY A 166 10.94 -15.67 -10.65
CA GLY A 166 11.32 -16.13 -11.99
C GLY A 166 12.82 -16.17 -12.22
N ASP A 167 13.22 -16.13 -13.48
CA ASP A 167 14.62 -16.24 -13.88
C ASP A 167 15.35 -14.90 -13.73
N PRO A 168 16.43 -14.84 -12.95
CA PRO A 168 17.24 -13.62 -12.83
C PRO A 168 17.83 -13.15 -14.18
N ASN A 169 18.02 -14.05 -15.16
CA ASN A 169 18.62 -13.76 -16.45
C ASN A 169 17.59 -13.71 -17.59
N GLY A 170 16.31 -13.96 -17.30
CA GLY A 170 15.24 -14.03 -18.27
C GLY A 170 14.00 -13.28 -17.85
N ARG A 171 12.84 -13.78 -18.27
CA ARG A 171 11.56 -13.20 -17.83
C ARG A 171 11.40 -13.32 -16.35
N CYS A 172 11.04 -12.21 -15.71
CA CYS A 172 10.77 -12.18 -14.29
C CYS A 172 9.53 -11.34 -13.97
N THR A 173 8.95 -11.65 -12.82
CA THR A 173 7.86 -10.85 -12.25
C THR A 173 8.38 -10.15 -11.02
N VAL A 174 8.11 -8.86 -10.89
CA VAL A 174 8.45 -8.07 -9.72
C VAL A 174 7.18 -7.71 -8.97
N ILE A 175 7.18 -7.97 -7.70
CA ILE A 175 6.18 -7.46 -6.76
C ILE A 175 6.70 -6.13 -6.22
N ILE A 176 5.98 -5.06 -6.54
CA ILE A 176 6.34 -3.69 -6.16
C ILE A 176 5.46 -3.30 -4.97
N GLY A 177 5.97 -3.46 -3.75
CA GLY A 177 5.29 -3.06 -2.52
C GLY A 177 5.56 -1.59 -2.20
N ILE A 178 4.51 -0.84 -1.92
CA ILE A 178 4.55 0.56 -1.53
C ILE A 178 3.73 0.74 -0.26
N GLY A 179 4.38 1.20 0.81
CA GLY A 179 3.71 1.60 2.05
C GLY A 179 3.87 3.10 2.27
N LEU A 180 2.75 3.81 2.49
CA LEU A 180 2.78 5.24 2.82
C LEU A 180 2.03 5.49 4.14
N ASN A 181 2.68 6.20 5.04
CA ASN A 181 2.10 6.66 6.30
C ASN A 181 1.27 7.93 6.04
N VAL A 182 -0.05 7.82 6.08
CA VAL A 182 -0.97 8.94 5.81
C VAL A 182 -1.50 9.52 7.12
N ALA A 183 -2.05 8.67 7.98
CA ALA A 183 -2.65 9.04 9.25
C ALA A 183 -2.19 8.09 10.37
N MET A 184 -0.84 7.90 10.48
CA MET A 184 -0.30 7.05 11.54
C MET A 184 -0.75 7.55 12.91
N PRO A 185 -1.42 6.71 13.71
CA PRO A 185 -1.73 7.05 15.09
C PRO A 185 -0.43 7.38 15.84
N SER A 186 -0.44 8.40 16.66
CA SER A 186 0.65 8.65 17.60
C SER A 186 0.69 7.45 18.55
N LEU A 187 1.73 6.63 18.44
CA LEU A 187 1.99 5.62 19.45
C LEU A 187 2.27 6.35 20.77
N ALA A 188 1.37 6.19 21.72
CA ALA A 188 1.54 6.66 23.09
C ALA A 188 2.68 5.90 23.76
#